data_6f3030919a5a30624e3c736649834a73
#
_entry.id   6f3030919a5a30624e3c736649834a73
#
_cell.length_a   1.000
_cell.length_b   1.000
_cell.length_c   1.000
_cell.angle_alpha   90.00
_cell.angle_beta   90.00
_cell.angle_gamma   90.00
#
_symmetry.space_group_name_H-M   'P 1'
#
loop_
_entity.id
_entity.type
_entity.pdbx_description
1 polymer ?
#
loop_
_entity_poly.entity_id
_entity_poly.type
_entity_poly.pdbx_seq_one_letter_code
_entity_poly.pdbx_strand_id
1 'polypeptide(L)'
;GEYMSNNKFVPDIKGTLRSHMIELPEVIRNASGIRVFGKRLKSFVFTTDVAIIRNTNADAVIAVYPFTPQPVITAALVLSADVPVFCGVGGGLTTGKRVINLALDAEFKGAMGVVLNGPTSNEVIRLVRETVDVPIVVSVLSEYDDIQARIDAGTTILNVTGAKRTA
;
A
#
# COMPACT_ATOMS: atom_id res chain seq x y z
N GLY A 1 30.12 0.02 3.83
CA GLY A 1 29.67 -0.01 3.53
C GLY A 1 29.05 -0.48 3.07
N GLU A 2 28.63 -0.45 3.29
CA GLU A 2 28.05 -0.70 3.01
C GLU A 2 27.27 -0.88 2.57
N TYR A 3 27.16 -0.90 2.56
CA TYR A 3 26.46 -0.96 2.15
C TYR A 3 25.79 -1.12 1.47
N MET A 4 25.83 -1.20 1.39
CA MET A 4 25.27 -1.32 0.80
C MET A 4 24.56 -1.82 0.30
N SER A 5 24.32 -1.93 0.38
CA SER A 5 23.71 -2.22 -0.09
C SER A 5 22.94 -2.37 -0.49
N ASN A 6 22.63 -2.24 -0.47
CA ASN A 6 21.89 -2.29 -0.87
C ASN A 6 21.17 -2.37 -1.54
N ASN A 7 21.04 -2.29 -1.57
CA ASN A 7 20.38 -2.34 -2.27
C ASN A 7 19.75 -2.77 -3.02
N LYS A 8 19.59 -2.94 -3.09
CA LYS A 8 19.10 -3.30 -3.80
C LYS A 8 18.25 -3.91 -4.09
N PHE A 9 17.55 -4.04 -3.73
CA PHE A 9 16.64 -4.59 -3.98
C PHE A 9 15.72 -4.60 -4.59
N VAL A 10 15.42 -4.64 -4.99
CA VAL A 10 14.55 -4.39 -5.44
C VAL A 10 13.73 -5.06 -6.10
N PRO A 11 12.73 -5.06 -6.23
CA PRO A 11 11.90 -5.91 -6.59
C PRO A 11 11.72 -6.06 -7.86
N ASP A 12 11.77 -6.77 -8.32
CA ASP A 12 11.68 -7.00 -9.47
C ASP A 12 10.44 -7.43 -9.85
N ILE A 13 9.46 -7.00 -9.43
CA ILE A 13 8.29 -7.30 -9.87
C ILE A 13 8.18 -6.97 -11.20
N LYS A 14 8.10 -7.90 -12.05
CA LYS A 14 8.08 -7.66 -13.31
C LYS A 14 6.76 -7.64 -13.80
N GLY A 15 5.68 -7.56 -13.37
CA GLY A 15 4.36 -7.61 -13.93
C GLY A 15 3.97 -6.34 -14.61
N THR A 16 2.91 -6.39 -15.34
CA THR A 16 2.40 -5.22 -16.00
C THR A 16 1.82 -4.23 -15.01
N LEU A 17 1.52 -4.70 -13.83
CA LEU A 17 0.98 -3.81 -12.82
C LEU A 17 2.05 -3.28 -11.91
N ARG A 18 3.29 -3.24 -12.42
CA ARG A 18 4.34 -2.73 -11.65
C ARG A 18 4.06 -1.38 -11.07
N SER A 19 4.44 -1.13 -9.91
CA SER A 19 4.32 0.17 -9.30
C SER A 19 5.52 0.44 -8.43
N HIS A 20 5.61 1.66 -7.97
CA HIS A 20 6.72 2.09 -7.14
C HIS A 20 6.18 2.62 -5.83
N MET A 21 6.86 2.32 -4.76
CA MET A 21 6.50 2.83 -3.46
C MET A 21 7.38 4.04 -3.16
N ILE A 22 6.76 5.11 -2.73
CA ILE A 22 7.46 6.33 -2.42
C ILE A 22 7.14 6.74 -1.00
N GLU A 23 8.15 6.83 -0.19
CA GLU A 23 7.97 7.35 1.16
C GLU A 23 7.93 8.86 1.13
N LEU A 24 7.26 9.40 2.13
CA LEU A 24 7.17 10.82 2.24
C LEU A 24 8.14 11.30 3.20
N PRO A 25 8.30 12.54 2.97
CA PRO A 25 8.91 13.23 1.91
C PRO A 25 10.36 13.30 2.11
N GLU A 26 10.77 13.58 3.27
CA GLU A 26 12.15 13.82 3.45
C GLU A 26 12.95 12.59 3.31
N VAL A 27 12.32 11.46 3.53
CA VAL A 27 13.07 10.23 3.49
C VAL A 27 13.19 9.65 2.11
N ILE A 28 12.50 10.18 1.16
CA ILE A 28 12.51 9.61 -0.17
C ILE A 28 13.88 9.40 -0.72
N ARG A 29 14.72 10.42 -0.61
CA ARG A 29 16.00 10.33 -1.24
C ARG A 29 16.91 9.36 -0.60
N ASN A 30 16.71 9.06 0.65
CA ASN A 30 17.61 8.21 1.36
C ASN A 30 17.05 6.86 1.66
N ALA A 31 15.86 6.60 1.22
CA ALA A 31 15.18 5.41 1.63
C ALA A 31 15.80 4.18 1.01
N SER A 32 16.13 3.23 1.81
CA SER A 32 16.46 1.92 1.31
C SER A 32 15.37 1.00 1.79
N GLY A 33 14.15 1.47 1.75
CA GLY A 33 13.00 0.75 2.19
C GLY A 33 12.09 1.65 2.98
N ILE A 34 11.03 1.08 3.49
CA ILE A 34 10.04 1.79 4.28
C ILE A 34 10.06 1.19 5.68
N ARG A 35 10.03 2.05 6.67
CA ARG A 35 10.00 1.55 8.04
C ARG A 35 8.59 1.69 8.58
N VAL A 36 8.00 0.58 8.97
CA VAL A 36 6.66 0.56 9.51
C VAL A 36 6.72 -0.13 10.86
N PHE A 37 6.29 0.58 11.89
CA PHE A 37 6.34 0.07 13.26
C PHE A 37 7.72 -0.50 13.59
N GLY A 38 8.74 0.24 13.21
CA GLY A 38 10.11 -0.14 13.51
C GLY A 38 10.71 -1.19 12.61
N LYS A 39 9.93 -1.76 11.70
CA LYS A 39 10.42 -2.80 10.82
C LYS A 39 10.71 -2.22 9.45
N ARG A 40 11.86 -2.53 8.91
CA ARG A 40 12.23 -2.01 7.60
C ARG A 40 11.74 -2.96 6.52
N LEU A 41 11.00 -2.44 5.55
CA LEU A 41 10.46 -3.21 4.46
C LEU A 41 11.09 -2.71 3.17
N LYS A 42 11.87 -3.55 2.51
CA LYS A 42 12.57 -3.16 1.31
C LYS A 42 12.00 -3.76 0.05
N SER A 43 11.33 -4.87 0.13
CA SER A 43 10.75 -5.50 -1.04
C SER A 43 9.29 -5.79 -0.80
N PHE A 44 8.50 -5.61 -1.86
CA PHE A 44 7.06 -5.78 -1.80
C PHE A 44 6.61 -6.63 -2.97
N VAL A 45 5.69 -7.53 -2.72
CA VAL A 45 5.06 -8.27 -3.80
C VAL A 45 3.59 -7.87 -3.84
N PHE A 46 3.11 -7.59 -5.05
CA PHE A 46 1.73 -7.17 -5.25
C PHE A 46 0.94 -8.38 -5.70
N THR A 47 0.19 -8.96 -4.82
CA THR A 47 -0.53 -10.19 -5.16
C THR A 47 -1.62 -10.49 -4.14
N THR A 48 -2.63 -11.22 -4.58
CA THR A 48 -3.61 -11.81 -3.68
C THR A 48 -3.59 -13.33 -3.80
N ASP A 49 -2.59 -13.86 -4.48
CA ASP A 49 -2.46 -15.29 -4.67
C ASP A 49 -1.85 -15.90 -3.42
N VAL A 50 -2.62 -16.71 -2.73
CA VAL A 50 -2.19 -17.30 -1.47
C VAL A 50 -0.93 -18.15 -1.65
N ALA A 51 -0.82 -18.84 -2.77
CA ALA A 51 0.37 -19.68 -2.99
C ALA A 51 1.62 -18.82 -3.10
N ILE A 52 1.51 -17.66 -3.74
CA ILE A 52 2.64 -16.74 -3.82
C ILE A 52 2.92 -16.15 -2.46
N ILE A 53 1.88 -15.74 -1.74
CA ILE A 53 2.04 -15.16 -0.42
C ILE A 53 2.76 -16.11 0.52
N ARG A 54 2.41 -17.38 0.47
CA ARG A 54 3.04 -18.37 1.34
C ARG A 54 4.49 -18.64 0.99
N ASN A 55 4.87 -18.38 -0.26
CA ASN A 55 6.20 -18.77 -0.74
C ASN A 55 7.09 -17.62 -1.16
N THR A 56 6.65 -16.39 -0.93
CA THR A 56 7.44 -15.23 -1.32
C THR A 56 8.55 -14.98 -0.30
N ASN A 57 9.63 -14.40 -0.78
CA ASN A 57 10.67 -13.91 0.11
C ASN A 57 10.65 -12.39 0.19
N ALA A 58 9.58 -11.77 -0.28
CA ALA A 58 9.42 -10.33 -0.15
C ALA A 58 9.23 -9.97 1.31
N ASP A 59 9.56 -8.74 1.65
CA ASP A 59 9.40 -8.27 3.03
C ASP A 59 7.95 -7.99 3.38
N ALA A 60 7.11 -7.74 2.40
CA ALA A 60 5.71 -7.45 2.64
C ALA A 60 4.89 -7.75 1.40
N VAL A 61 3.58 -7.88 1.61
CA VAL A 61 2.63 -8.13 0.55
C VAL A 61 1.69 -6.94 0.45
N ILE A 62 1.40 -6.50 -0.76
CA ILE A 62 0.37 -5.51 -1.01
C ILE A 62 -0.74 -6.22 -1.75
N ALA A 63 -1.89 -6.33 -1.11
CA ALA A 63 -3.00 -7.12 -1.63
C ALA A 63 -4.13 -6.20 -2.04
N VAL A 64 -4.22 -5.96 -3.34
CA VAL A 64 -5.27 -5.13 -3.93
C VAL A 64 -5.88 -5.91 -5.06
N TYR A 65 -7.18 -5.86 -5.18
CA TYR A 65 -7.88 -6.58 -6.24
C TYR A 65 -9.04 -5.73 -6.74
N PRO A 66 -9.54 -6.01 -7.95
CA PRO A 66 -10.48 -5.10 -8.61
C PRO A 66 -11.93 -5.22 -8.19
N PHE A 67 -12.19 -5.88 -7.10
CA PHE A 67 -13.55 -6.05 -6.60
C PHE A 67 -13.71 -5.30 -5.29
N THR A 68 -14.94 -5.12 -4.86
CA THR A 68 -15.19 -4.50 -3.57
C THR A 68 -14.48 -5.32 -2.48
N PRO A 69 -13.71 -4.68 -1.64
CA PRO A 69 -13.02 -5.40 -0.58
C PRO A 69 -14.00 -6.10 0.35
N GLN A 70 -13.62 -7.27 0.77
CA GLN A 70 -14.45 -8.10 1.64
C GLN A 70 -13.65 -8.56 2.83
N PRO A 71 -14.19 -8.39 4.03
CA PRO A 71 -13.45 -8.76 5.24
C PRO A 71 -12.97 -10.20 5.25
N VAL A 72 -13.73 -11.12 4.66
CA VAL A 72 -13.33 -12.52 4.66
C VAL A 72 -12.08 -12.73 3.82
N ILE A 73 -11.92 -11.96 2.74
CA ILE A 73 -10.73 -12.06 1.90
C ILE A 73 -9.55 -11.45 2.65
N THR A 74 -9.75 -10.28 3.25
CA THR A 74 -8.71 -9.64 4.05
C THR A 74 -8.20 -10.58 5.13
N ALA A 75 -9.11 -11.23 5.84
CA ALA A 75 -8.73 -12.16 6.89
C ALA A 75 -7.92 -13.32 6.33
N ALA A 76 -8.34 -13.86 5.18
CA ALA A 76 -7.65 -14.98 4.58
C ALA A 76 -6.24 -14.61 4.16
N LEU A 77 -6.07 -13.43 3.59
CA LEU A 77 -4.77 -13.00 3.13
C LEU A 77 -3.83 -12.75 4.31
N VAL A 78 -4.31 -12.07 5.34
CA VAL A 78 -3.50 -11.79 6.51
C VAL A 78 -3.09 -13.10 7.19
N LEU A 79 -4.03 -14.02 7.30
CA LEU A 79 -3.74 -15.29 7.93
C LEU A 79 -2.75 -16.13 7.14
N SER A 80 -2.76 -16.00 5.83
CA SER A 80 -1.89 -16.79 4.97
C SER A 80 -0.46 -16.33 4.99
N ALA A 81 -0.21 -15.09 5.36
CA ALA A 81 1.10 -14.50 5.19
C ALA A 81 1.95 -14.61 6.45
N ASP A 82 3.24 -14.83 6.25
CA ASP A 82 4.21 -14.75 7.33
C ASP A 82 4.85 -13.38 7.39
N VAL A 83 4.50 -12.50 6.46
CA VAL A 83 5.06 -11.15 6.40
C VAL A 83 3.91 -10.16 6.46
N PRO A 84 4.20 -8.89 6.72
CA PRO A 84 3.13 -7.88 6.79
C PRO A 84 2.33 -7.80 5.51
N VAL A 85 1.03 -7.60 5.65
CA VAL A 85 0.14 -7.46 4.50
C VAL A 85 -0.53 -6.09 4.56
N PHE A 86 -0.45 -5.38 3.45
CA PHE A 86 -1.17 -4.12 3.26
C PHE A 86 -2.38 -4.45 2.41
N CYS A 87 -3.56 -4.13 2.89
CA CYS A 87 -4.79 -4.59 2.27
C CYS A 87 -5.57 -3.46 1.62
N GLY A 88 -6.05 -3.70 0.42
CA GLY A 88 -6.92 -2.75 -0.26
C GLY A 88 -8.26 -2.63 0.45
N VAL A 89 -8.73 -1.41 0.63
CA VAL A 89 -10.00 -1.17 1.30
C VAL A 89 -10.95 -0.32 0.48
N GLY A 90 -10.62 -0.07 -0.80
CA GLY A 90 -11.52 0.61 -1.70
C GLY A 90 -11.00 1.98 -2.11
N GLY A 91 -11.91 2.90 -2.36
CA GLY A 91 -11.56 4.23 -2.80
C GLY A 91 -11.90 4.50 -4.24
N GLY A 92 -12.34 3.48 -4.96
CA GLY A 92 -12.82 3.65 -6.33
C GLY A 92 -14.32 3.60 -6.32
N LEU A 93 -14.88 2.48 -6.75
CA LEU A 93 -16.33 2.30 -6.71
C LEU A 93 -16.82 2.19 -5.27
N THR A 94 -16.02 1.57 -4.40
CA THR A 94 -16.33 1.52 -2.98
C THR A 94 -15.82 2.80 -2.36
N THR A 95 -16.70 3.55 -1.74
CA THR A 95 -16.33 4.87 -1.25
C THR A 95 -17.09 5.21 0.03
N GLY A 96 -16.79 6.36 0.59
CA GLY A 96 -17.49 6.90 1.73
C GLY A 96 -17.31 6.08 2.98
N LYS A 97 -18.39 5.99 3.74
CA LYS A 97 -18.35 5.32 5.02
C LYS A 97 -17.94 3.85 4.91
N ARG A 98 -18.25 3.23 3.80
CA ARG A 98 -17.89 1.83 3.62
C ARG A 98 -16.38 1.66 3.63
N VAL A 99 -15.65 2.58 2.97
CA VAL A 99 -14.20 2.52 2.96
C VAL A 99 -13.65 2.65 4.36
N ILE A 100 -14.21 3.57 5.13
CA ILE A 100 -13.73 3.80 6.48
C ILE A 100 -13.94 2.56 7.33
N ASN A 101 -15.09 1.93 7.21
CA ASN A 101 -15.37 0.71 7.97
C ASN A 101 -14.47 -0.44 7.54
N LEU A 102 -14.21 -0.56 6.24
CA LEU A 102 -13.32 -1.61 5.75
C LEU A 102 -11.89 -1.38 6.22
N ALA A 103 -11.46 -0.12 6.30
CA ALA A 103 -10.13 0.18 6.78
C ALA A 103 -9.98 -0.22 8.25
N LEU A 104 -10.97 0.11 9.06
CA LEU A 104 -10.94 -0.24 10.47
C LEU A 104 -10.98 -1.77 10.64
N ASP A 105 -11.79 -2.43 9.85
CA ASP A 105 -11.87 -3.88 9.89
C ASP A 105 -10.52 -4.51 9.52
N ALA A 106 -9.87 -3.97 8.49
CA ALA A 106 -8.58 -4.50 8.06
C ALA A 106 -7.55 -4.36 9.19
N GLU A 107 -7.56 -3.21 9.85
CA GLU A 107 -6.64 -3.01 10.97
C GLU A 107 -6.91 -4.02 12.07
N PHE A 108 -8.17 -4.25 12.41
CA PHE A 108 -8.52 -5.19 13.46
C PHE A 108 -8.12 -6.62 13.09
N LYS A 109 -8.09 -6.93 11.80
CA LYS A 109 -7.70 -8.25 11.36
C LYS A 109 -6.19 -8.43 11.24
N GLY A 110 -5.43 -7.39 11.54
CA GLY A 110 -3.99 -7.50 11.56
C GLY A 110 -3.29 -6.99 10.31
N ALA A 111 -3.98 -6.28 9.44
CA ALA A 111 -3.31 -5.66 8.30
C ALA A 111 -2.28 -4.67 8.81
N MET A 112 -1.12 -4.63 8.15
CA MET A 112 -0.06 -3.71 8.53
C MET A 112 -0.34 -2.32 8.01
N GLY A 113 -1.18 -2.20 7.01
CA GLY A 113 -1.60 -0.92 6.47
C GLY A 113 -2.77 -1.12 5.55
N VAL A 114 -3.37 -0.03 5.12
CA VAL A 114 -4.51 -0.06 4.21
C VAL A 114 -4.15 0.67 2.93
N VAL A 115 -4.70 0.19 1.82
CA VAL A 115 -4.39 0.75 0.50
C VAL A 115 -5.69 1.32 -0.08
N LEU A 116 -5.62 2.57 -0.51
CA LEU A 116 -6.73 3.25 -1.13
C LEU A 116 -6.44 3.43 -2.61
N ASN A 117 -7.46 3.21 -3.43
CA ASN A 117 -7.32 3.35 -4.88
C ASN A 117 -7.20 4.83 -5.27
N GLY A 118 -6.63 5.05 -6.44
CA GLY A 118 -6.37 6.40 -6.93
C GLY A 118 -7.55 7.34 -6.91
N PRO A 119 -8.75 6.90 -7.27
CA PRO A 119 -9.89 7.84 -7.28
C PRO A 119 -10.38 8.29 -5.92
N THR A 120 -9.84 7.76 -4.84
CA THR A 120 -10.32 8.14 -3.51
C THR A 120 -10.19 9.65 -3.31
N SER A 121 -11.12 10.25 -2.57
CA SER A 121 -11.05 11.67 -2.30
C SER A 121 -10.15 11.93 -1.10
N ASN A 122 -9.62 13.16 -1.04
CA ASN A 122 -8.82 13.54 0.12
C ASN A 122 -9.64 13.55 1.39
N GLU A 123 -10.93 13.79 1.27
CA GLU A 123 -11.81 13.74 2.41
C GLU A 123 -11.85 12.32 3.00
N VAL A 124 -11.97 11.31 2.15
CA VAL A 124 -11.99 9.94 2.61
C VAL A 124 -10.64 9.57 3.23
N ILE A 125 -9.54 10.03 2.63
CA ILE A 125 -8.22 9.78 3.21
C ILE A 125 -8.16 10.34 4.63
N ARG A 126 -8.67 11.55 4.80
CA ARG A 126 -8.63 12.18 6.12
C ARG A 126 -9.44 11.41 7.14
N LEU A 127 -10.61 10.94 6.73
CA LEU A 127 -11.46 10.17 7.65
C LEU A 127 -10.84 8.84 7.99
N VAL A 128 -10.18 8.19 7.03
CA VAL A 128 -9.46 6.96 7.30
C VAL A 128 -8.32 7.25 8.26
N ARG A 129 -7.60 8.36 8.04
CA ARG A 129 -6.48 8.71 8.91
C ARG A 129 -6.94 8.89 10.36
N GLU A 130 -8.13 9.44 10.54
CA GLU A 130 -8.66 9.64 11.88
C GLU A 130 -9.15 8.36 12.53
N THR A 131 -9.37 7.33 11.72
CA THR A 131 -10.00 6.11 12.19
C THR A 131 -8.99 5.00 12.48
N VAL A 132 -7.93 4.89 11.68
CA VAL A 132 -6.97 3.79 11.85
C VAL A 132 -5.61 4.31 12.27
N ASP A 133 -4.86 3.43 12.90
CA ASP A 133 -3.50 3.76 13.32
C ASP A 133 -2.45 3.27 12.35
N VAL A 134 -2.83 2.40 11.43
CA VAL A 134 -1.87 1.83 10.49
C VAL A 134 -1.59 2.79 9.34
N PRO A 135 -0.48 2.61 8.64
CA PRO A 135 -0.15 3.45 7.48
C PRO A 135 -1.22 3.38 6.40
N ILE A 136 -1.37 4.49 5.69
CA ILE A 136 -2.30 4.60 4.58
C ILE A 136 -1.49 4.73 3.30
N VAL A 137 -1.66 3.78 2.41
CA VAL A 137 -1.03 3.78 1.10
C VAL A 137 -2.07 4.24 0.09
N VAL A 138 -1.72 5.22 -0.73
CA VAL A 138 -2.64 5.71 -1.75
C VAL A 138 -1.98 5.56 -3.10
N SER A 139 -2.71 4.99 -4.05
CA SER A 139 -2.23 4.87 -5.42
C SER A 139 -2.42 6.20 -6.14
N VAL A 140 -1.40 6.64 -6.84
CA VAL A 140 -1.45 7.92 -7.53
C VAL A 140 -0.86 7.79 -8.92
N LEU A 141 -1.33 8.65 -9.82
CA LEU A 141 -0.70 8.87 -11.10
C LEU A 141 -0.01 10.20 -10.98
N SER A 142 1.30 10.20 -10.87
CA SER A 142 2.02 11.39 -10.47
C SER A 142 1.75 12.60 -11.34
N GLU A 143 1.38 12.40 -12.62
CA GLU A 143 1.13 13.54 -13.47
C GLU A 143 -0.21 14.17 -13.25
N TYR A 144 -1.13 13.49 -12.58
CA TYR A 144 -2.49 13.98 -12.47
C TYR A 144 -2.94 14.22 -11.04
N ASP A 145 -2.16 13.82 -10.07
CA ASP A 145 -2.57 13.93 -8.69
C ASP A 145 -1.88 15.08 -7.99
N ASP A 146 -2.62 15.74 -7.12
CA ASP A 146 -2.00 16.73 -6.24
C ASP A 146 -1.39 15.94 -5.09
N ILE A 147 -0.14 15.63 -5.22
CA ILE A 147 0.57 14.80 -4.25
C ILE A 147 0.57 15.45 -2.87
N GLN A 148 0.79 16.75 -2.83
CA GLN A 148 0.85 17.41 -1.52
C GLN A 148 -0.50 17.35 -0.80
N ALA A 149 -1.59 17.49 -1.54
CA ALA A 149 -2.91 17.41 -0.91
C ALA A 149 -3.17 16.01 -0.36
N ARG A 150 -2.67 14.98 -1.06
CA ARG A 150 -2.78 13.60 -0.56
C ARG A 150 -2.02 13.44 0.74
N ILE A 151 -0.84 13.99 0.80
CA ILE A 151 0.00 13.92 1.98
C ILE A 151 -0.68 14.67 3.13
N ASP A 152 -1.17 15.85 2.85
CA ASP A 152 -1.82 16.66 3.88
C ASP A 152 -3.06 15.99 4.43
N ALA A 153 -3.73 15.22 3.61
CA ALA A 153 -4.93 14.50 4.05
C ALA A 153 -4.60 13.32 4.96
N GLY A 154 -3.36 12.83 4.92
CA GLY A 154 -2.98 11.75 5.82
C GLY A 154 -2.31 10.55 5.15
N THR A 155 -2.04 10.64 3.85
CA THR A 155 -1.34 9.56 3.16
C THR A 155 0.05 9.40 3.74
N THR A 156 0.40 8.17 4.05
CA THR A 156 1.70 7.86 4.61
C THR A 156 2.67 7.40 3.53
N ILE A 157 2.18 6.67 2.56
CA ILE A 157 3.01 6.08 1.50
C ILE A 157 2.26 6.27 0.19
N LEU A 158 3.00 6.71 -0.83
CA LEU A 158 2.43 6.87 -2.16
C LEU A 158 2.84 5.69 -3.02
N ASN A 159 1.87 5.09 -3.67
CA ASN A 159 2.12 4.00 -4.60
C ASN A 159 1.89 4.55 -6.00
N VAL A 160 2.99 4.86 -6.69
CA VAL A 160 2.91 5.46 -8.01
C VAL A 160 2.65 4.37 -9.04
N THR A 161 1.54 4.51 -9.75
CA THR A 161 1.15 3.49 -10.70
C THR A 161 1.12 4.06 -12.11
N GLY A 162 1.35 3.29 -13.00
CA GLY A 162 1.14 3.51 -14.31
C GLY A 162 1.79 4.46 -15.04
N ALA A 163 1.67 5.19 -15.00
CA ALA A 163 2.28 6.00 -15.56
C ALA A 163 2.57 6.24 -16.80
N LYS A 164 2.95 6.05 -17.35
CA LYS A 164 3.39 6.43 -18.37
C LYS A 164 2.80 6.35 -19.44
N ARG A 165 2.39 6.72 -19.92
CA ARG A 165 1.88 6.69 -20.92
C ARG A 165 2.41 7.18 -21.83
N THR A 166 2.79 7.00 -22.28
CA THR A 166 3.35 7.44 -22.96
C THR A 166 3.07 7.76 -24.01
N ALA A 167 2.99 7.85 -24.31
CA ALA A 167 2.71 8.22 -25.23
C ALA A 167 2.69 8.42 -25.98
#